data_a0285379bdcf7d8c3f19c5c5d7178080
#
_entry.id   a0285379bdcf7d8c3f19c5c5d7178080
#
_cell.length_a   1.000
_cell.length_b   1.000
_cell.length_c   1.000
_cell.angle_alpha   90.00
_cell.angle_beta   90.00
_cell.angle_gamma   90.00
#
_symmetry.space_group_name_H-M   'P 1'
#
loop_
_entity.id
_entity.type
_entity.pdbx_description
1 polymer ?
#
loop_
_entity_poly.entity_id
_entity_poly.type
_entity_poly.pdbx_seq_one_letter_code
_entity_poly.pdbx_strand_id
1 'polypeptide(L)'
;MHLVPLPALLDNYIWLLHDDDGNAIVVDPGDAGVVEHALAARQLRLRAILLTHHHHDHIGGAAELHGQHAAPVYAPDDERIEAATVRVHDGDTIELASPRVRFDVIAIPGHTLSHLAYVGAGLLLCGDTLFSLGCGRLFEGSPAQMLASLDRLSSLPGEILVCGGHEYTETNGRFAHTIEPENPELHQRLQEVSALRAQLRPTLPIALARELATNPFLRVDTDAVAAWCRQHGIDSDRVARFAAVRAAKDEFC
;
A
#
# COMPACT_ATOMS: atom_id res chain seq x y z
N MET A 1 -18.48 1.73 -7.74
CA MET A 1 -17.21 2.48 -7.48
C MET A 1 -16.15 1.95 -8.43
N HIS A 2 -15.50 2.84 -9.17
CA HIS A 2 -14.42 2.50 -10.09
C HIS A 2 -13.09 2.84 -9.43
N LEU A 3 -12.10 1.97 -9.58
CA LEU A 3 -10.73 2.16 -9.10
C LEU A 3 -9.79 2.29 -10.29
N VAL A 4 -8.97 3.33 -10.28
CA VAL A 4 -8.00 3.61 -11.34
C VAL A 4 -6.62 3.85 -10.71
N PRO A 5 -5.63 2.99 -10.97
CA PRO A 5 -4.25 3.29 -10.63
C PRO A 5 -3.72 4.38 -11.59
N LEU A 6 -3.19 5.46 -11.04
CA LEU A 6 -2.51 6.51 -11.78
C LEU A 6 -1.01 6.38 -11.50
N PRO A 7 -0.22 5.88 -12.46
CA PRO A 7 1.24 5.90 -12.33
C PRO A 7 1.74 7.34 -12.24
N ALA A 8 2.59 7.62 -11.27
CA ALA A 8 3.13 8.93 -11.00
C ALA A 8 4.60 8.84 -10.59
N LEU A 9 5.33 9.93 -10.69
CA LEU A 9 6.75 10.03 -10.33
C LEU A 9 7.57 8.91 -10.99
N LEU A 10 8.39 8.18 -10.21
CA LEU A 10 9.22 7.11 -10.74
C LEU A 10 8.46 5.78 -10.80
N ASP A 11 7.79 5.41 -9.73
CA ASP A 11 7.13 4.12 -9.53
C ASP A 11 5.91 4.18 -8.59
N ASN A 12 5.44 5.39 -8.24
CA ASN A 12 4.31 5.58 -7.34
C ASN A 12 2.97 5.23 -8.02
N TYR A 13 2.03 4.80 -7.21
CA TYR A 13 0.61 4.75 -7.53
C TYR A 13 -0.17 5.80 -6.75
N ILE A 14 -0.82 6.70 -7.47
CA ILE A 14 -1.91 7.50 -6.93
C ILE A 14 -3.21 6.72 -7.19
N TRP A 15 -4.00 6.45 -6.16
CA TRP A 15 -5.24 5.70 -6.32
C TRP A 15 -6.42 6.67 -6.52
N LEU A 16 -7.06 6.62 -7.68
CA LEU A 16 -8.26 7.39 -8.01
C LEU A 16 -9.49 6.48 -7.91
N LEU A 17 -10.42 6.84 -7.03
CA LEU A 17 -11.71 6.19 -6.88
C LEU A 17 -12.80 7.14 -7.38
N HIS A 18 -13.75 6.65 -8.18
CA HIS A 18 -14.88 7.49 -8.60
C HIS A 18 -16.19 6.73 -8.75
N ASP A 19 -17.31 7.45 -8.63
CA ASP A 19 -18.65 6.94 -8.93
C ASP A 19 -19.07 7.27 -10.38
N ASP A 20 -20.27 6.81 -10.76
CA ASP A 20 -20.85 7.07 -12.08
C ASP A 20 -21.39 8.52 -12.22
N ASP A 21 -21.57 9.24 -11.10
CA ASP A 21 -21.99 10.64 -11.06
C ASP A 21 -20.81 11.61 -11.21
N GLY A 22 -19.59 11.08 -11.37
CA GLY A 22 -18.36 11.85 -11.57
C GLY A 22 -17.77 12.45 -10.28
N ASN A 23 -18.11 11.91 -9.11
CA ASN A 23 -17.45 12.31 -7.87
C ASN A 23 -16.24 11.41 -7.63
N ALA A 24 -15.10 11.99 -7.23
CA ALA A 24 -13.83 11.30 -7.11
C ALA A 24 -13.16 11.51 -5.74
N ILE A 25 -12.38 10.51 -5.34
CA ILE A 25 -11.47 10.54 -4.20
C ILE A 25 -10.09 10.19 -4.74
N VAL A 26 -9.04 10.83 -4.25
CA VAL A 26 -7.67 10.41 -4.52
C VAL A 26 -6.96 10.03 -3.23
N VAL A 27 -6.06 9.05 -3.34
CA VAL A 27 -5.24 8.58 -2.22
C VAL A 27 -3.78 8.74 -2.59
N ASP A 28 -3.03 9.34 -1.68
CA ASP A 28 -1.60 9.60 -1.80
C ASP A 28 -1.21 10.33 -3.10
N PRO A 29 -1.77 11.52 -3.36
CA PRO A 29 -1.46 12.28 -4.57
C PRO A 29 -0.09 12.95 -4.46
N GLY A 30 0.99 12.21 -4.73
CA GLY A 30 2.35 12.75 -4.76
C GLY A 30 2.58 13.81 -5.85
N ASP A 31 1.77 13.78 -6.89
CA ASP A 31 1.81 14.71 -8.04
C ASP A 31 0.40 15.20 -8.38
N ALA A 32 0.16 16.51 -8.20
CA ALA A 32 -1.13 17.13 -8.50
C ALA A 32 -1.44 17.11 -10.00
N GLY A 33 -0.45 17.30 -10.87
CA GLY A 33 -0.65 17.37 -12.32
C GLY A 33 -1.17 16.06 -12.90
N VAL A 34 -0.71 14.91 -12.39
CA VAL A 34 -1.22 13.59 -12.77
C VAL A 34 -2.70 13.46 -12.40
N VAL A 35 -3.07 13.91 -11.20
CA VAL A 35 -4.47 13.88 -10.73
C VAL A 35 -5.35 14.80 -11.57
N GLU A 36 -4.93 16.06 -11.79
CA GLU A 36 -5.66 17.04 -12.60
C GLU A 36 -5.94 16.54 -14.02
N HIS A 37 -4.92 15.96 -14.64
CA HIS A 37 -5.07 15.35 -15.96
C HIS A 37 -6.13 14.22 -15.94
N ALA A 38 -6.08 13.35 -14.93
CA ALA A 38 -7.02 12.24 -14.81
C ALA A 38 -8.45 12.71 -14.53
N LEU A 39 -8.64 13.74 -13.68
CA LEU A 39 -9.94 14.34 -13.39
C LEU A 39 -10.54 15.00 -14.64
N ALA A 40 -9.74 15.80 -15.36
CA ALA A 40 -10.18 16.48 -16.58
C ALA A 40 -10.56 15.49 -17.69
N ALA A 41 -9.71 14.49 -17.94
CA ALA A 41 -9.94 13.48 -18.99
C ALA A 41 -11.22 12.66 -18.77
N ARG A 42 -11.66 12.50 -17.50
CA ARG A 42 -12.83 11.71 -17.11
C ARG A 42 -14.02 12.59 -16.69
N GLN A 43 -13.87 13.92 -16.72
CA GLN A 43 -14.88 14.89 -16.26
C GLN A 43 -15.30 14.65 -14.80
N LEU A 44 -14.33 14.36 -13.93
CA LEU A 44 -14.53 14.07 -12.51
C LEU A 44 -14.37 15.32 -11.65
N ARG A 45 -15.00 15.29 -10.48
CA ARG A 45 -14.92 16.33 -9.44
C ARG A 45 -14.31 15.76 -8.19
N LEU A 46 -13.17 16.27 -7.78
CA LEU A 46 -12.49 15.84 -6.56
C LEU A 46 -13.32 16.21 -5.33
N ARG A 47 -13.60 15.23 -4.46
CA ARG A 47 -14.43 15.37 -3.26
C ARG A 47 -13.68 15.15 -1.96
N ALA A 48 -12.62 14.36 -2.01
CA ALA A 48 -11.76 14.10 -0.84
C ALA A 48 -10.36 13.67 -1.29
N ILE A 49 -9.40 13.91 -0.42
CA ILE A 49 -8.01 13.44 -0.52
C ILE A 49 -7.75 12.63 0.75
N LEU A 50 -7.22 11.41 0.60
CA LEU A 50 -6.80 10.56 1.72
C LEU A 50 -5.28 10.41 1.67
N LEU A 51 -4.60 10.63 2.79
CA LEU A 51 -3.14 10.50 2.90
C LEU A 51 -2.81 9.40 3.91
N THR A 52 -1.96 8.45 3.51
CA THR A 52 -1.59 7.32 4.36
C THR A 52 -0.46 7.67 5.32
N HIS A 53 0.51 8.46 4.90
CA HIS A 53 1.67 8.88 5.69
C HIS A 53 2.31 10.16 5.11
N HIS A 54 3.38 10.67 5.72
CA HIS A 54 3.91 12.01 5.46
C HIS A 54 4.98 12.10 4.37
N HIS A 55 5.42 11.02 3.74
CA HIS A 55 6.47 11.11 2.73
C HIS A 55 6.04 11.96 1.54
N HIS A 56 6.97 12.74 1.01
CA HIS A 56 6.68 13.77 0.01
C HIS A 56 6.06 13.20 -1.27
N ASP A 57 6.49 12.03 -1.68
CA ASP A 57 5.98 11.33 -2.86
C ASP A 57 4.54 10.79 -2.69
N HIS A 58 3.94 10.91 -1.50
CA HIS A 58 2.53 10.63 -1.20
C HIS A 58 1.72 11.90 -0.94
N ILE A 59 2.34 12.97 -0.44
CA ILE A 59 1.61 14.19 -0.05
C ILE A 59 1.89 15.39 -0.96
N GLY A 60 2.87 15.32 -1.87
CA GLY A 60 3.40 16.48 -2.60
C GLY A 60 2.36 17.27 -3.39
N GLY A 61 1.33 16.61 -3.92
CA GLY A 61 0.23 17.27 -4.64
C GLY A 61 -0.96 17.67 -3.77
N ALA A 62 -1.03 17.24 -2.51
CA ALA A 62 -2.24 17.36 -1.69
C ALA A 62 -2.64 18.82 -1.42
N ALA A 63 -1.68 19.69 -1.11
CA ALA A 63 -1.95 21.11 -0.84
C ALA A 63 -2.48 21.85 -2.07
N GLU A 64 -1.90 21.60 -3.23
CA GLU A 64 -2.34 22.20 -4.50
C GLU A 64 -3.75 21.73 -4.85
N LEU A 65 -4.03 20.44 -4.81
CA LEU A 65 -5.35 19.86 -5.08
C LEU A 65 -6.41 20.38 -4.10
N HIS A 66 -6.07 20.49 -2.80
CA HIS A 66 -6.97 21.11 -1.82
C HIS A 66 -7.28 22.55 -2.18
N GLY A 67 -6.29 23.36 -2.54
CA GLY A 67 -6.46 24.75 -2.92
C GLY A 67 -7.34 24.95 -4.17
N GLN A 68 -7.23 24.06 -5.15
CA GLN A 68 -7.99 24.13 -6.40
C GLN A 68 -9.43 23.63 -6.27
N HIS A 69 -9.67 22.57 -5.49
CA HIS A 69 -10.97 21.88 -5.42
C HIS A 69 -11.73 22.11 -4.12
N ALA A 70 -11.12 22.71 -3.10
CA ALA A 70 -11.63 22.80 -1.73
C ALA A 70 -12.02 21.41 -1.15
N ALA A 71 -11.40 20.34 -1.65
CA ALA A 71 -11.63 18.98 -1.20
C ALA A 71 -10.96 18.77 0.17
N PRO A 72 -11.65 18.23 1.18
CA PRO A 72 -11.03 17.94 2.47
C PRO A 72 -9.89 16.94 2.34
N VAL A 73 -8.83 17.13 3.15
CA VAL A 73 -7.66 16.27 3.22
C VAL A 73 -7.67 15.51 4.55
N TYR A 74 -7.96 14.22 4.47
CA TYR A 74 -7.91 13.29 5.60
C TYR A 74 -6.50 12.73 5.72
N ALA A 75 -5.89 12.83 6.89
CA ALA A 75 -4.51 12.42 7.10
C ALA A 75 -4.28 11.93 8.53
N PRO A 76 -3.22 11.14 8.78
CA PRO A 76 -2.81 10.82 10.14
C PRO A 76 -2.50 12.09 10.94
N ASP A 77 -2.53 11.98 12.27
CA ASP A 77 -2.11 13.05 13.17
C ASP A 77 -0.57 13.18 13.18
N ASP A 78 -0.08 13.85 12.13
CA ASP A 78 1.35 14.09 11.89
C ASP A 78 1.54 15.53 11.42
N GLU A 79 2.25 16.34 12.21
CA GLU A 79 2.45 17.76 11.92
C GLU A 79 3.19 18.02 10.59
N ARG A 80 3.93 17.02 10.07
CA ARG A 80 4.61 17.10 8.77
C ARG A 80 3.64 17.14 7.59
N ILE A 81 2.36 16.79 7.80
CA ILE A 81 1.30 16.86 6.78
C ILE A 81 0.52 18.17 6.97
N GLU A 82 1.10 19.28 6.53
CA GLU A 82 0.52 20.62 6.69
C GLU A 82 -0.81 20.79 5.94
N ALA A 83 -1.00 20.08 4.83
CA ALA A 83 -2.22 20.15 4.02
C ALA A 83 -3.45 19.48 4.67
N ALA A 84 -3.27 18.74 5.78
CA ALA A 84 -4.37 18.03 6.43
C ALA A 84 -5.42 18.97 6.99
N THR A 85 -6.67 18.79 6.59
CA THR A 85 -7.82 19.54 7.11
C THR A 85 -8.63 18.73 8.13
N VAL A 86 -8.50 17.40 8.09
CA VAL A 86 -9.12 16.45 9.02
C VAL A 86 -8.07 15.43 9.48
N ARG A 87 -7.79 15.41 10.77
CA ARG A 87 -6.91 14.40 11.38
C ARG A 87 -7.73 13.17 11.74
N VAL A 88 -7.21 11.99 11.37
CA VAL A 88 -7.86 10.70 11.64
C VAL A 88 -6.90 9.73 12.34
N HIS A 89 -7.48 8.83 13.13
CA HIS A 89 -6.77 7.93 14.02
C HIS A 89 -7.25 6.49 13.85
N ASP A 90 -6.57 5.57 14.51
CA ASP A 90 -6.98 4.15 14.56
C ASP A 90 -8.41 3.99 15.09
N GLY A 91 -9.24 3.26 14.35
CA GLY A 91 -10.64 3.01 14.70
C GLY A 91 -11.62 4.08 14.24
N ASP A 92 -11.14 5.20 13.70
CA ASP A 92 -12.01 6.21 13.10
C ASP A 92 -12.69 5.68 11.82
N THR A 93 -13.76 6.36 11.44
CA THR A 93 -14.47 6.09 10.20
C THR A 93 -14.62 7.37 9.39
N ILE A 94 -14.30 7.33 8.10
CA ILE A 94 -14.55 8.40 7.14
C ILE A 94 -15.79 8.04 6.35
N GLU A 95 -16.85 8.85 6.45
CA GLU A 95 -18.07 8.70 5.66
C GLU A 95 -18.20 9.86 4.67
N LEU A 96 -18.23 9.54 3.38
CA LEU A 96 -18.42 10.51 2.32
C LEU A 96 -19.80 10.31 1.68
N ALA A 97 -20.50 11.44 1.46
CA ALA A 97 -21.82 11.40 0.82
C ALA A 97 -21.74 11.32 -0.71
N SER A 98 -20.63 11.82 -1.30
CA SER A 98 -20.38 11.83 -2.75
C SER A 98 -18.88 11.77 -3.05
N PRO A 99 -18.34 10.67 -3.58
CA PRO A 99 -19.05 9.39 -3.79
C PRO A 99 -19.51 8.80 -2.46
N ARG A 100 -20.65 8.09 -2.47
CA ARG A 100 -21.14 7.46 -1.24
C ARG A 100 -20.26 6.27 -0.88
N VAL A 101 -19.39 6.46 0.10
CA VAL A 101 -18.44 5.44 0.55
C VAL A 101 -18.07 5.65 2.02
N ARG A 102 -17.74 4.54 2.67
CA ARG A 102 -17.21 4.49 4.02
C ARG A 102 -15.84 3.84 4.01
N PHE A 103 -14.90 4.42 4.75
CA PHE A 103 -13.60 3.82 5.05
C PHE A 103 -13.40 3.72 6.55
N ASP A 104 -12.99 2.55 7.01
CA ASP A 104 -12.48 2.35 8.36
C ASP A 104 -10.97 2.64 8.35
N VAL A 105 -10.49 3.34 9.37
CA VAL A 105 -9.09 3.76 9.51
C VAL A 105 -8.35 2.78 10.42
N ILE A 106 -7.20 2.28 9.97
CA ILE A 106 -6.36 1.34 10.71
C ILE A 106 -4.95 1.90 10.84
N ALA A 107 -4.45 2.08 12.07
CA ALA A 107 -3.03 2.41 12.27
C ALA A 107 -2.14 1.21 11.97
N ILE A 108 -1.13 1.43 11.15
CA ILE A 108 -0.17 0.42 10.66
C ILE A 108 1.27 0.94 10.76
N PRO A 109 1.75 1.26 11.98
CA PRO A 109 3.10 1.77 12.17
C PRO A 109 4.16 0.76 11.74
N GLY A 110 5.25 1.26 11.19
CA GLY A 110 6.40 0.46 10.74
C GLY A 110 7.26 1.23 9.75
N HIS A 111 6.76 1.50 8.57
CA HIS A 111 7.40 2.35 7.57
C HIS A 111 7.57 3.78 8.11
N THR A 112 6.48 4.39 8.57
CA THR A 112 6.47 5.55 9.46
C THR A 112 5.70 5.23 10.74
N LEU A 113 5.84 6.03 11.81
CA LEU A 113 5.12 5.79 13.07
C LEU A 113 3.65 6.19 12.99
N SER A 114 3.33 7.19 12.19
CA SER A 114 1.97 7.71 12.00
C SER A 114 1.19 7.04 10.87
N HIS A 115 1.74 6.01 10.22
CA HIS A 115 1.15 5.40 9.02
C HIS A 115 -0.24 4.82 9.26
N LEU A 116 -1.18 5.14 8.35
CA LEU A 116 -2.56 4.64 8.34
C LEU A 116 -2.86 3.84 7.07
N ALA A 117 -3.82 2.92 7.18
CA ALA A 117 -4.52 2.33 6.04
C ALA A 117 -5.99 2.71 6.08
N TYR A 118 -6.61 2.77 4.90
CA TYR A 118 -8.04 2.98 4.73
C TYR A 118 -8.68 1.73 4.12
N VAL A 119 -9.69 1.18 4.79
CA VAL A 119 -10.38 -0.05 4.39
C VAL A 119 -11.82 0.26 4.05
N GLY A 120 -12.20 0.09 2.79
CA GLY A 120 -13.57 0.38 2.35
C GLY A 120 -13.78 0.03 0.88
N ALA A 121 -15.03 -0.11 0.45
CA ALA A 121 -15.39 -0.43 -0.93
C ALA A 121 -14.69 -1.69 -1.50
N GLY A 122 -14.32 -2.65 -0.66
CA GLY A 122 -13.55 -3.83 -1.05
C GLY A 122 -12.05 -3.58 -1.29
N LEU A 123 -11.54 -2.43 -0.84
CA LEU A 123 -10.16 -1.98 -1.03
C LEU A 123 -9.43 -1.85 0.29
N LEU A 124 -8.14 -2.15 0.27
CA LEU A 124 -7.15 -1.87 1.30
C LEU A 124 -6.12 -0.90 0.72
N LEU A 125 -6.25 0.38 1.05
CA LEU A 125 -5.35 1.47 0.66
C LEU A 125 -4.29 1.60 1.75
N CYS A 126 -3.13 0.98 1.57
CA CYS A 126 -2.16 0.76 2.65
C CYS A 126 -0.80 1.45 2.44
N GLY A 127 -0.71 2.36 1.46
CA GLY A 127 0.51 3.12 1.18
C GLY A 127 1.75 2.22 1.14
N ASP A 128 2.71 2.53 1.99
CA ASP A 128 4.03 1.89 2.03
C ASP A 128 4.20 0.85 3.14
N THR A 129 3.10 0.26 3.60
CA THR A 129 3.17 -0.85 4.56
C THR A 129 3.18 -2.20 3.85
N LEU A 130 2.22 -2.46 2.96
CA LEU A 130 2.12 -3.73 2.22
C LEU A 130 2.22 -3.47 0.71
N PHE A 131 3.20 -4.09 0.07
CA PHE A 131 3.36 -4.13 -1.38
C PHE A 131 3.09 -5.53 -1.92
N SER A 132 2.83 -5.66 -3.22
CA SER A 132 2.80 -6.98 -3.81
C SER A 132 4.17 -7.66 -3.68
N LEU A 133 4.16 -8.87 -3.08
CA LEU A 133 5.32 -9.71 -2.79
C LEU A 133 6.36 -9.06 -1.84
N GLY A 134 5.96 -8.02 -1.08
CA GLY A 134 6.88 -7.27 -0.23
C GLY A 134 6.20 -6.42 0.84
N CYS A 135 7.00 -5.70 1.60
CA CYS A 135 6.56 -4.67 2.55
C CYS A 135 7.52 -3.48 2.55
N GLY A 136 7.10 -2.37 3.13
CA GLY A 136 7.89 -1.15 3.24
C GLY A 136 9.18 -1.30 4.06
N ARG A 137 10.15 -0.42 3.80
CA ARG A 137 11.33 -0.24 4.66
C ARG A 137 10.91 0.34 5.99
N LEU A 138 11.73 0.09 7.01
CA LEU A 138 11.52 0.61 8.37
C LEU A 138 12.33 1.90 8.53
N PHE A 139 11.73 3.06 8.23
CA PHE A 139 12.42 4.33 8.45
C PHE A 139 12.28 4.85 9.88
N GLU A 140 11.13 4.62 10.51
CA GLU A 140 10.84 5.13 11.85
C GLU A 140 10.48 4.02 12.85
N GLY A 141 9.75 3.01 12.38
CA GLY A 141 9.26 1.94 13.24
C GLY A 141 10.24 0.78 13.42
N SER A 142 9.83 -0.18 14.21
CA SER A 142 10.57 -1.41 14.50
C SER A 142 10.03 -2.61 13.71
N PRO A 143 10.83 -3.70 13.58
CA PRO A 143 10.34 -4.96 13.00
C PRO A 143 9.08 -5.50 13.68
N ALA A 144 9.00 -5.38 15.02
CA ALA A 144 7.84 -5.83 15.78
C ALA A 144 6.58 -5.02 15.44
N GLN A 145 6.71 -3.69 15.27
CA GLN A 145 5.58 -2.85 14.87
C GLN A 145 5.10 -3.16 13.46
N MET A 146 6.01 -3.25 12.48
CA MET A 146 5.64 -3.58 11.11
C MET A 146 5.00 -4.97 11.02
N LEU A 147 5.55 -5.98 11.70
CA LEU A 147 4.97 -7.31 11.73
C LEU A 147 3.55 -7.30 12.32
N ALA A 148 3.34 -6.59 13.44
CA ALA A 148 2.01 -6.44 14.03
C ALA A 148 1.03 -5.72 13.08
N SER A 149 1.51 -4.71 12.34
CA SER A 149 0.73 -4.03 11.31
C SER A 149 0.34 -4.96 10.17
N LEU A 150 1.28 -5.75 9.66
CA LEU A 150 1.01 -6.76 8.63
C LEU A 150 0.04 -7.84 9.11
N ASP A 151 0.12 -8.25 10.39
CA ASP A 151 -0.84 -9.19 10.99
C ASP A 151 -2.27 -8.63 11.03
N ARG A 152 -2.40 -7.35 11.37
CA ARG A 152 -3.72 -6.67 11.31
C ARG A 152 -4.29 -6.70 9.90
N LEU A 153 -3.47 -6.35 8.89
CA LEU A 153 -3.90 -6.37 7.50
C LEU A 153 -4.21 -7.78 7.01
N SER A 154 -3.43 -8.79 7.42
CA SER A 154 -3.62 -10.20 7.06
C SER A 154 -4.92 -10.79 7.62
N SER A 155 -5.50 -10.19 8.67
CA SER A 155 -6.77 -10.63 9.26
C SER A 155 -8.00 -10.15 8.48
N LEU A 156 -7.83 -9.28 7.48
CA LEU A 156 -8.90 -8.80 6.62
C LEU A 156 -9.38 -9.90 5.65
N PRO A 157 -10.60 -9.78 5.09
CA PRO A 157 -11.11 -10.74 4.11
C PRO A 157 -10.16 -10.90 2.91
N GLY A 158 -9.92 -12.15 2.50
CA GLY A 158 -8.93 -12.47 1.46
C GLY A 158 -9.26 -11.91 0.07
N GLU A 159 -10.52 -11.60 -0.20
CA GLU A 159 -10.99 -10.98 -1.44
C GLU A 159 -10.74 -9.48 -1.54
N ILE A 160 -10.36 -8.82 -0.43
CA ILE A 160 -10.05 -7.39 -0.44
C ILE A 160 -8.87 -7.10 -1.37
N LEU A 161 -8.97 -6.03 -2.14
CA LEU A 161 -7.93 -5.64 -3.09
C LEU A 161 -6.89 -4.75 -2.41
N VAL A 162 -5.66 -5.22 -2.36
CA VAL A 162 -4.50 -4.48 -1.83
C VAL A 162 -4.07 -3.43 -2.83
N CYS A 163 -4.01 -2.19 -2.37
CA CYS A 163 -3.61 -0.99 -3.10
C CYS A 163 -2.39 -0.37 -2.39
N GLY A 164 -1.20 -0.88 -2.69
CA GLY A 164 0.07 -0.34 -2.18
C GLY A 164 0.52 0.92 -2.92
N GLY A 165 1.48 1.64 -2.36
CA GLY A 165 1.93 2.94 -2.87
C GLY A 165 2.85 2.86 -4.09
N HIS A 166 3.48 1.72 -4.37
CA HIS A 166 4.53 1.62 -5.39
C HIS A 166 4.48 0.35 -6.25
N GLU A 167 5.03 0.44 -7.46
CA GLU A 167 5.22 -0.67 -8.39
C GLU A 167 6.58 -1.35 -8.17
N TYR A 168 6.75 -2.01 -7.04
CA TYR A 168 7.97 -2.75 -6.69
C TYR A 168 7.88 -4.25 -6.98
N THR A 169 6.80 -4.72 -7.59
CA THR A 169 6.43 -6.14 -7.64
C THR A 169 7.47 -7.02 -8.30
N GLU A 170 8.11 -6.58 -9.40
CA GLU A 170 9.15 -7.39 -10.07
C GLU A 170 10.36 -7.61 -9.17
N THR A 171 10.86 -6.54 -8.52
CA THR A 171 12.03 -6.63 -7.63
C THR A 171 11.69 -7.40 -6.35
N ASN A 172 10.50 -7.18 -5.80
CA ASN A 172 10.01 -7.95 -4.66
C ASN A 172 9.86 -9.44 -5.00
N GLY A 173 9.35 -9.74 -6.19
CA GLY A 173 9.17 -11.10 -6.65
C GLY A 173 10.48 -11.86 -6.84
N ARG A 174 11.51 -11.21 -7.39
CA ARG A 174 12.86 -11.81 -7.46
C ARG A 174 13.39 -12.15 -6.07
N PHE A 175 13.21 -11.25 -5.11
CA PHE A 175 13.59 -11.51 -3.72
C PHE A 175 12.76 -12.64 -3.08
N ALA A 176 11.43 -12.60 -3.21
CA ALA A 176 10.54 -13.63 -2.68
C ALA A 176 10.92 -15.03 -3.18
N HIS A 177 11.32 -15.15 -4.46
CA HIS A 177 11.78 -16.40 -5.04
C HIS A 177 13.07 -16.93 -4.39
N THR A 178 13.95 -16.09 -3.87
CA THR A 178 15.14 -16.55 -3.13
C THR A 178 14.78 -17.18 -1.77
N ILE A 179 13.62 -16.85 -1.24
CA ILE A 179 13.15 -17.35 0.07
C ILE A 179 12.30 -18.61 -0.11
N GLU A 180 11.37 -18.61 -1.06
CA GLU A 180 10.43 -19.71 -1.31
C GLU A 180 10.50 -20.18 -2.79
N PRO A 181 11.66 -20.73 -3.25
CA PRO A 181 11.85 -21.10 -4.66
C PRO A 181 10.92 -22.23 -5.14
N GLU A 182 10.35 -23.00 -4.22
CA GLU A 182 9.45 -24.12 -4.55
C GLU A 182 7.95 -23.76 -4.40
N ASN A 183 7.62 -22.49 -4.12
CA ASN A 183 6.23 -22.06 -3.95
C ASN A 183 5.53 -21.93 -5.32
N PRO A 184 4.56 -22.82 -5.65
CA PRO A 184 3.92 -22.81 -6.97
C PRO A 184 3.05 -21.56 -7.21
N GLU A 185 2.42 -21.04 -6.16
CA GLU A 185 1.62 -19.81 -6.25
C GLU A 185 2.50 -18.59 -6.56
N LEU A 186 3.72 -18.56 -5.97
CA LEU A 186 4.69 -17.53 -6.27
C LEU A 186 5.17 -17.63 -7.72
N HIS A 187 5.46 -18.84 -8.23
CA HIS A 187 5.85 -19.03 -9.64
C HIS A 187 4.77 -18.51 -10.59
N GLN A 188 3.51 -18.84 -10.34
CA GLN A 188 2.40 -18.34 -11.15
C GLN A 188 2.32 -16.81 -11.09
N ARG A 189 2.46 -16.23 -9.89
CA ARG A 189 2.44 -14.77 -9.72
C ARG A 189 3.57 -14.08 -10.49
N LEU A 190 4.78 -14.62 -10.46
CA LEU A 190 5.93 -14.08 -11.19
C LEU A 190 5.70 -14.07 -12.71
N GLN A 191 5.07 -15.12 -13.26
CA GLN A 191 4.71 -15.15 -14.68
C GLN A 191 3.67 -14.07 -15.03
N GLU A 192 2.63 -13.90 -14.20
CA GLU A 192 1.64 -12.84 -14.36
C GLU A 192 2.27 -11.44 -14.33
N VAL A 193 3.14 -11.20 -13.33
CA VAL A 193 3.86 -9.92 -13.17
C VAL A 193 4.71 -9.62 -14.39
N SER A 194 5.51 -10.58 -14.85
CA SER A 194 6.34 -10.42 -16.04
C SER A 194 5.51 -10.08 -17.29
N ALA A 195 4.37 -10.75 -17.48
CA ALA A 195 3.46 -10.49 -18.60
C ALA A 195 2.82 -9.09 -18.52
N LEU A 196 2.41 -8.65 -17.32
CA LEU A 196 1.85 -7.31 -17.12
C LEU A 196 2.90 -6.22 -17.36
N ARG A 197 4.10 -6.37 -16.75
CA ARG A 197 5.15 -5.36 -16.87
C ARG A 197 5.74 -5.25 -18.27
N ALA A 198 5.80 -6.34 -19.02
CA ALA A 198 6.15 -6.31 -20.44
C ALA A 198 5.18 -5.45 -21.29
N GLN A 199 3.94 -5.26 -20.81
CA GLN A 199 2.93 -4.40 -21.41
C GLN A 199 2.82 -3.01 -20.74
N LEU A 200 3.74 -2.67 -19.83
CA LEU A 200 3.71 -1.47 -19.00
C LEU A 200 2.41 -1.32 -18.17
N ARG A 201 1.77 -2.45 -17.86
CA ARG A 201 0.54 -2.48 -17.06
C ARG A 201 0.86 -2.58 -15.57
N PRO A 202 0.04 -1.94 -14.71
CA PRO A 202 0.10 -2.09 -13.26
C PRO A 202 -0.02 -3.55 -12.82
N THR A 203 0.71 -3.93 -11.76
CA THR A 203 0.58 -5.25 -11.12
C THR A 203 -0.38 -5.22 -9.91
N LEU A 204 -0.73 -4.04 -9.44
CA LEU A 204 -1.73 -3.75 -8.42
C LEU A 204 -2.99 -3.14 -9.06
N PRO A 205 -4.19 -3.29 -8.46
CA PRO A 205 -4.43 -3.98 -7.19
C PRO A 205 -4.40 -5.51 -7.31
N ILE A 206 -4.24 -6.19 -6.17
CA ILE A 206 -4.25 -7.65 -6.08
C ILE A 206 -5.05 -8.12 -4.87
N ALA A 207 -5.73 -9.26 -4.94
CA ALA A 207 -6.43 -9.82 -3.81
C ALA A 207 -5.47 -10.19 -2.66
N LEU A 208 -5.82 -9.85 -1.42
CA LEU A 208 -5.02 -10.15 -0.22
C LEU A 208 -4.72 -11.65 -0.09
N ALA A 209 -5.65 -12.52 -0.49
CA ALA A 209 -5.43 -13.96 -0.51
C ALA A 209 -4.20 -14.37 -1.34
N ARG A 210 -3.90 -13.65 -2.44
CA ARG A 210 -2.70 -13.91 -3.25
C ARG A 210 -1.43 -13.49 -2.50
N GLU A 211 -1.46 -12.37 -1.81
CA GLU A 211 -0.34 -11.93 -0.96
C GLU A 211 -0.10 -12.90 0.20
N LEU A 212 -1.15 -13.38 0.85
CA LEU A 212 -1.05 -14.40 1.90
C LEU A 212 -0.41 -15.72 1.40
N ALA A 213 -0.60 -16.03 0.12
CA ALA A 213 -0.04 -17.24 -0.50
C ALA A 213 1.41 -17.06 -1.00
N THR A 214 1.88 -15.83 -1.23
CA THR A 214 3.12 -15.59 -2.00
C THR A 214 4.09 -14.60 -1.37
N ASN A 215 3.64 -13.73 -0.46
CA ASN A 215 4.46 -12.67 0.12
C ASN A 215 5.23 -13.17 1.34
N PRO A 216 6.57 -13.25 1.32
CA PRO A 216 7.36 -13.82 2.42
C PRO A 216 7.22 -13.05 3.74
N PHE A 217 6.86 -11.77 3.69
CA PHE A 217 6.64 -10.95 4.89
C PHE A 217 5.33 -11.27 5.61
N LEU A 218 4.34 -11.82 4.91
CA LEU A 218 3.09 -12.33 5.50
C LEU A 218 3.20 -13.83 5.87
N ARG A 219 4.30 -14.47 5.51
CA ARG A 219 4.52 -15.92 5.61
C ARG A 219 5.65 -16.29 6.55
N VAL A 220 6.03 -15.41 7.47
CA VAL A 220 7.17 -15.61 8.39
C VAL A 220 7.06 -16.85 9.30
N ASP A 221 5.85 -17.40 9.42
CA ASP A 221 5.57 -18.59 10.21
C ASP A 221 5.56 -19.90 9.39
N THR A 222 5.74 -19.82 8.07
CA THR A 222 5.82 -21.03 7.24
C THR A 222 7.16 -21.75 7.41
N ASP A 223 7.14 -23.07 7.22
CA ASP A 223 8.35 -23.88 7.29
C ASP A 223 9.44 -23.43 6.30
N ALA A 224 9.04 -22.93 5.13
CA ALA A 224 9.95 -22.46 4.09
C ALA A 224 10.71 -21.21 4.55
N VAL A 225 10.02 -20.18 5.06
CA VAL A 225 10.67 -18.96 5.57
C VAL A 225 11.51 -19.29 6.80
N ALA A 226 11.02 -20.14 7.72
CA ALA A 226 11.77 -20.58 8.89
C ALA A 226 13.04 -21.36 8.48
N ALA A 227 12.98 -22.19 7.45
CA ALA A 227 14.14 -22.93 6.93
C ALA A 227 15.17 -21.97 6.31
N TRP A 228 14.71 -21.00 5.51
CA TRP A 228 15.57 -19.95 4.96
C TRP A 228 16.28 -19.18 6.08
N CYS A 229 15.56 -18.76 7.13
CA CYS A 229 16.15 -18.08 8.29
C CYS A 229 17.23 -18.93 8.98
N ARG A 230 16.96 -20.23 9.25
CA ARG A 230 17.96 -21.12 9.84
C ARG A 230 19.23 -21.24 8.98
N GLN A 231 19.10 -21.31 7.66
CA GLN A 231 20.26 -21.34 6.74
C GLN A 231 21.11 -20.07 6.83
N HIS A 232 20.51 -18.94 7.25
CA HIS A 232 21.19 -17.67 7.46
C HIS A 232 21.58 -17.42 8.94
N GLY A 233 21.53 -18.47 9.77
CA GLY A 233 21.93 -18.39 11.19
C GLY A 233 20.88 -17.78 12.11
N ILE A 234 19.65 -17.63 11.65
CA ILE A 234 18.53 -17.08 12.43
C ILE A 234 17.63 -18.26 12.86
N ASP A 235 17.86 -18.76 14.06
CA ASP A 235 16.97 -19.74 14.71
C ASP A 235 16.31 -19.07 15.91
N SER A 236 15.27 -18.29 15.66
CA SER A 236 14.68 -17.38 16.63
C SER A 236 13.17 -17.23 16.43
N ASP A 237 12.61 -16.32 17.22
CA ASP A 237 11.19 -16.02 17.23
C ASP A 237 10.73 -15.36 15.90
N ARG A 238 9.45 -15.17 15.80
CA ARG A 238 8.73 -14.63 14.66
C ARG A 238 9.19 -13.22 14.26
N VAL A 239 9.46 -12.36 15.26
CA VAL A 239 9.92 -10.98 15.02
C VAL A 239 11.34 -10.99 14.45
N ALA A 240 12.22 -11.84 14.98
CA ALA A 240 13.58 -11.96 14.48
C ALA A 240 13.61 -12.53 13.05
N ARG A 241 12.74 -13.51 12.71
CA ARG A 241 12.59 -13.98 11.33
C ARG A 241 12.17 -12.87 10.39
N PHE A 242 11.13 -12.10 10.77
CA PHE A 242 10.69 -10.93 9.99
C PHE A 242 11.83 -9.93 9.79
N ALA A 243 12.54 -9.59 10.86
CA ALA A 243 13.67 -8.66 10.83
C ALA A 243 14.77 -9.13 9.87
N ALA A 244 15.09 -10.43 9.89
CA ALA A 244 16.09 -11.03 9.01
C ALA A 244 15.67 -10.96 7.53
N VAL A 245 14.42 -11.30 7.21
CA VAL A 245 13.87 -11.21 5.86
C VAL A 245 13.87 -9.75 5.38
N ARG A 246 13.50 -8.78 6.25
CA ARG A 246 13.50 -7.36 5.89
C ARG A 246 14.93 -6.84 5.64
N ALA A 247 15.88 -7.17 6.52
CA ALA A 247 17.28 -6.78 6.35
C ALA A 247 17.88 -7.36 5.05
N ALA A 248 17.61 -8.64 4.76
CA ALA A 248 18.07 -9.26 3.51
C ALA A 248 17.47 -8.58 2.28
N LYS A 249 16.19 -8.14 2.35
CA LYS A 249 15.57 -7.39 1.25
C LYS A 249 16.16 -5.99 1.09
N ASP A 250 16.63 -5.34 2.16
CA ASP A 250 17.26 -4.03 2.08
C ASP A 250 18.61 -4.08 1.36
N GLU A 251 19.30 -5.21 1.43
CA GLU A 251 20.58 -5.47 0.75
C GLU A 251 20.41 -6.08 -0.66
N PHE A 252 19.19 -6.50 -1.01
CA PHE A 252 18.91 -7.15 -2.29
C PHE A 252 18.81 -6.13 -3.43
N CYS A 253 19.63 -6.30 -4.48
CA CYS A 253 19.70 -5.45 -5.66
C CYS A 253 18.81 -5.90 -6.82
#